data_389e9571709fa1cbcbb510a06de92627
#
_entry.id   389e9571709fa1cbcbb510a06de92627
#
_cell.length_a   1.000
_cell.length_b   1.000
_cell.length_c   1.000
_cell.angle_alpha   90.00
_cell.angle_beta   90.00
_cell.angle_gamma   90.00
#
_symmetry.space_group_name_H-M   'P 1'
#
loop_
_entity.id
_entity.type
_entity.pdbx_description
1 polymer ?
#
loop_
_entity_poly.entity_id
_entity_poly.type
_entity_poly.pdbx_seq_one_letter_code
_entity_poly.pdbx_strand_id
1 'polypeptide(L)'
;MLLLIGSFLVLMLVGAPVAVSMATASLLYLVFYGVAPDIIAAQRMIAGVESFPLLAVPFFILAGNLMNTAGVTGRIYSFALAVVGWMKGGLAQVNIIGSVVFAGMSGAALADAAGIGTIEIKAMKDHGYPIEAAVGVTAASSTVGPIFPPSIPFVIYGMMANVSIGALFMAGILPGIVMMVLMMITVAIFAYRRGWGSDTPFSWRRLFAASAEVLVVAAFPVAVYLLTLTGLSLNMAVGVALVVLVALDWWFDFSAVMALMTPVILIGGMTMGWFTPTEAAVAAVIWSLFLGLVRYRSMTLRSLAKASFDTIETTASVLFIVTAASIFAWLLTVSQAAQLFSDAIFSLTDNKWMFLILVNILLLIVGCFLDTIAAITILVPILMPILARFDVDPVHFGLILTLNLMIGLLTPPVGVVMFVLSRISGLSVERTTMAILPWMVPLLIALMIITFVPAVSLWLPTQMGLLR
;
A
#
# COMPACT_ATOMS: atom_id res chain seq x y z
N MET A 1 4.52 -18.18 27.73
CA MET A 1 4.63 -18.04 26.27
C MET A 1 3.70 -19.00 25.51
N LEU A 2 3.75 -20.33 25.78
CA LEU A 2 2.84 -21.29 25.13
C LEU A 2 1.35 -20.95 25.30
N LEU A 3 0.93 -20.46 26.47
CA LEU A 3 -0.45 -20.02 26.68
C LEU A 3 -0.80 -18.82 25.79
N LEU A 4 0.07 -17.80 25.69
CA LEU A 4 -0.18 -16.59 24.91
C LEU A 4 -0.31 -16.89 23.41
N ILE A 5 0.70 -17.54 22.83
CA ILE A 5 0.71 -17.88 21.41
C ILE A 5 -0.28 -19.01 21.11
N GLY A 6 -0.36 -20.03 21.97
CA GLY A 6 -1.27 -21.17 21.78
C GLY A 6 -2.74 -20.75 21.82
N SER A 7 -3.16 -19.93 22.80
CA SER A 7 -4.55 -19.45 22.87
C SER A 7 -4.89 -18.53 21.69
N PHE A 8 -3.95 -17.67 21.26
CA PHE A 8 -4.10 -16.84 20.07
C PHE A 8 -4.35 -17.69 18.82
N LEU A 9 -3.49 -18.70 18.58
CA LEU A 9 -3.63 -19.60 17.42
C LEU A 9 -4.92 -20.42 17.46
N VAL A 10 -5.30 -20.95 18.64
CA VAL A 10 -6.54 -21.71 18.80
C VAL A 10 -7.76 -20.83 18.50
N LEU A 11 -7.81 -19.61 19.03
CA LEU A 11 -8.91 -18.69 18.78
C LEU A 11 -9.01 -18.33 17.28
N MET A 12 -7.88 -18.11 16.61
CA MET A 12 -7.87 -17.89 15.18
C MET A 12 -8.37 -19.10 14.38
N LEU A 13 -7.95 -20.30 14.73
CA LEU A 13 -8.39 -21.52 14.05
C LEU A 13 -9.89 -21.80 14.24
N VAL A 14 -10.46 -21.37 15.36
CA VAL A 14 -11.93 -21.42 15.60
C VAL A 14 -12.67 -20.31 14.80
N GLY A 15 -11.96 -19.39 14.15
CA GLY A 15 -12.54 -18.35 13.31
C GLY A 15 -12.81 -17.02 14.02
N ALA A 16 -12.25 -16.80 15.21
CA ALA A 16 -12.35 -15.50 15.88
C ALA A 16 -11.55 -14.42 15.14
N PRO A 17 -12.04 -13.17 15.06
CA PRO A 17 -11.29 -12.07 14.47
C PRO A 17 -9.92 -11.89 15.13
N VAL A 18 -8.89 -11.57 14.34
CA VAL A 18 -7.49 -11.48 14.80
C VAL A 18 -7.33 -10.56 16.00
N ALA A 19 -7.96 -9.37 15.97
CA ALA A 19 -7.91 -8.41 17.09
C ALA A 19 -8.50 -8.99 18.39
N VAL A 20 -9.66 -9.66 18.28
CA VAL A 20 -10.31 -10.33 19.43
C VAL A 20 -9.43 -11.46 19.95
N SER A 21 -8.83 -12.25 19.06
CA SER A 21 -7.92 -13.34 19.43
C SER A 21 -6.70 -12.83 20.18
N MET A 22 -6.08 -11.74 19.71
CA MET A 22 -4.94 -11.11 20.39
C MET A 22 -5.31 -10.54 21.75
N ALA A 23 -6.40 -9.78 21.83
CA ALA A 23 -6.86 -9.19 23.09
C ALA A 23 -7.21 -10.28 24.11
N THR A 24 -7.98 -11.29 23.71
CA THR A 24 -8.38 -12.40 24.59
C THR A 24 -7.19 -13.22 25.05
N ALA A 25 -6.26 -13.59 24.16
CA ALA A 25 -5.04 -14.31 24.51
C ALA A 25 -4.18 -13.51 25.49
N SER A 26 -4.08 -12.19 25.31
CA SER A 26 -3.36 -11.30 26.20
C SER A 26 -3.98 -11.23 27.59
N LEU A 27 -5.30 -11.09 27.67
CA LEU A 27 -6.02 -11.07 28.95
C LEU A 27 -5.94 -12.42 29.66
N LEU A 28 -6.10 -13.53 28.95
CA LEU A 28 -5.90 -14.86 29.53
C LEU A 28 -4.49 -15.01 30.12
N TYR A 29 -3.46 -14.58 29.39
CA TYR A 29 -2.08 -14.65 29.87
C TYR A 29 -1.88 -13.82 31.15
N LEU A 30 -2.42 -12.60 31.19
CA LEU A 30 -2.33 -11.73 32.40
C LEU A 30 -3.03 -12.35 33.59
N VAL A 31 -4.24 -12.89 33.41
CA VAL A 31 -5.02 -13.49 34.50
C VAL A 31 -4.33 -14.75 35.04
N PHE A 32 -3.79 -15.61 34.16
CA PHE A 32 -3.17 -16.87 34.61
C PHE A 32 -1.79 -16.70 35.24
N TYR A 33 -0.98 -15.74 34.75
CA TYR A 33 0.39 -15.58 35.22
C TYR A 33 0.59 -14.40 36.18
N GLY A 34 -0.41 -13.52 36.33
CA GLY A 34 -0.32 -12.37 37.25
C GLY A 34 0.87 -11.44 36.96
N VAL A 35 1.31 -11.35 35.68
CA VAL A 35 2.53 -10.65 35.29
C VAL A 35 2.46 -9.14 35.57
N ALA A 36 1.24 -8.58 35.58
CA ALA A 36 0.99 -7.18 35.85
C ALA A 36 -0.45 -6.94 36.32
N PRO A 37 -0.74 -5.82 37.04
CA PRO A 37 -2.09 -5.40 37.36
C PRO A 37 -2.95 -5.20 36.08
N ASP A 38 -4.25 -5.51 36.18
CA ASP A 38 -5.19 -5.42 35.05
C ASP A 38 -5.24 -4.04 34.40
N ILE A 39 -5.01 -2.98 35.18
CA ILE A 39 -4.98 -1.61 34.67
C ILE A 39 -3.88 -1.39 33.61
N ILE A 40 -2.78 -2.16 33.65
CA ILE A 40 -1.72 -2.07 32.66
C ILE A 40 -2.21 -2.56 31.29
N ALA A 41 -3.11 -3.52 31.24
CA ALA A 41 -3.73 -3.95 30.00
C ALA A 41 -4.42 -2.78 29.28
N ALA A 42 -5.30 -2.08 30.02
CA ALA A 42 -6.00 -0.91 29.48
C ALA A 42 -5.03 0.21 29.06
N GLN A 43 -4.02 0.50 29.90
CA GLN A 43 -3.02 1.53 29.59
C GLN A 43 -2.22 1.20 28.32
N ARG A 44 -1.81 -0.07 28.13
CA ARG A 44 -1.08 -0.49 26.91
C ARG A 44 -1.96 -0.46 25.66
N MET A 45 -3.22 -0.84 25.79
CA MET A 45 -4.18 -0.76 24.70
C MET A 45 -4.42 0.68 24.25
N ILE A 46 -4.58 1.62 25.19
CA ILE A 46 -4.78 3.04 24.91
C ILE A 46 -3.50 3.63 24.30
N ALA A 47 -2.34 3.42 24.93
CA ALA A 47 -1.07 3.92 24.45
C ALA A 47 -0.73 3.46 23.02
N GLY A 48 -1.23 2.30 22.60
CA GLY A 48 -1.06 1.79 21.23
C GLY A 48 -1.69 2.67 20.14
N VAL A 49 -2.75 3.42 20.47
CA VAL A 49 -3.48 4.25 19.51
C VAL A 49 -3.26 5.76 19.70
N GLU A 50 -2.60 6.17 20.78
CA GLU A 50 -2.29 7.60 21.06
C GLU A 50 -1.10 8.14 20.24
N SER A 51 -0.59 7.39 19.27
CA SER A 51 0.52 7.81 18.44
C SER A 51 0.10 8.81 17.36
N PHE A 52 0.73 9.98 17.31
CA PHE A 52 0.45 11.01 16.30
C PHE A 52 0.54 10.51 14.84
N PRO A 53 1.53 9.67 14.45
CA PRO A 53 1.59 9.12 13.10
C PRO A 53 0.37 8.25 12.72
N LEU A 54 -0.30 7.61 13.67
CA LEU A 54 -1.50 6.83 13.40
C LEU A 54 -2.67 7.65 12.88
N LEU A 55 -2.71 8.96 13.17
CA LEU A 55 -3.71 9.87 12.62
C LEU A 55 -3.63 9.96 11.09
N ALA A 56 -2.49 9.63 10.48
CA ALA A 56 -2.37 9.56 9.03
C ALA A 56 -3.29 8.48 8.41
N VAL A 57 -3.51 7.37 9.11
CA VAL A 57 -4.29 6.23 8.61
C VAL A 57 -5.73 6.60 8.28
N PRO A 58 -6.55 7.17 9.19
CA PRO A 58 -7.92 7.58 8.86
C PRO A 58 -7.97 8.61 7.73
N PHE A 59 -7.03 9.54 7.66
CA PHE A 59 -7.01 10.55 6.60
C PHE A 59 -6.62 9.96 5.25
N PHE A 60 -5.68 9.02 5.18
CA PHE A 60 -5.37 8.33 3.91
C PHE A 60 -6.54 7.45 3.44
N ILE A 61 -7.23 6.74 4.35
CA ILE A 61 -8.43 5.97 4.02
C ILE A 61 -9.52 6.91 3.49
N LEU A 62 -9.74 8.04 4.16
CA LEU A 62 -10.72 9.05 3.73
C LEU A 62 -10.36 9.62 2.36
N ALA A 63 -9.10 10.00 2.14
CA ALA A 63 -8.64 10.53 0.85
C ALA A 63 -8.88 9.53 -0.28
N GLY A 64 -8.55 8.24 -0.08
CA GLY A 64 -8.80 7.17 -1.06
C GLY A 64 -10.29 7.00 -1.38
N ASN A 65 -11.17 6.97 -0.35
CA ASN A 65 -12.61 6.87 -0.53
C ASN A 65 -13.20 8.10 -1.25
N LEU A 66 -12.73 9.29 -0.91
CA LEU A 66 -13.15 10.53 -1.56
C LEU A 66 -12.69 10.60 -3.01
N MET A 67 -11.45 10.22 -3.31
CA MET A 67 -10.90 10.16 -4.68
C MET A 67 -11.72 9.23 -5.57
N ASN A 68 -12.06 8.05 -5.05
CA ASN A 68 -12.91 7.10 -5.76
C ASN A 68 -14.30 7.70 -6.03
N THR A 69 -14.90 8.34 -5.03
CA THR A 69 -16.20 9.01 -5.14
C THR A 69 -16.14 10.22 -6.08
N ALA A 70 -15.02 10.93 -6.15
CA ALA A 70 -14.77 12.05 -7.05
C ALA A 70 -14.69 11.66 -8.53
N GLY A 71 -14.67 10.35 -8.85
CA GLY A 71 -14.52 9.87 -10.23
C GLY A 71 -13.10 10.00 -10.78
N VAL A 72 -12.12 10.16 -9.89
CA VAL A 72 -10.69 10.19 -10.25
C VAL A 72 -10.27 8.87 -10.87
N THR A 73 -10.79 7.75 -10.35
CA THR A 73 -10.52 6.39 -10.84
C THR A 73 -10.76 6.22 -12.35
N GLY A 74 -11.88 6.72 -12.87
CA GLY A 74 -12.17 6.66 -14.30
C GLY A 74 -11.22 7.50 -15.16
N ARG A 75 -10.72 8.62 -14.63
CA ARG A 75 -9.73 9.50 -15.31
C ARG A 75 -8.35 8.84 -15.35
N ILE A 76 -7.93 8.20 -14.26
CA ILE A 76 -6.70 7.39 -14.22
C ILE A 76 -6.76 6.26 -15.24
N TYR A 77 -7.88 5.55 -15.29
CA TYR A 77 -8.08 4.49 -16.28
C TYR A 77 -7.96 5.03 -17.71
N SER A 78 -8.60 6.16 -18.02
CA SER A 78 -8.51 6.80 -19.35
C SER A 78 -7.10 7.25 -19.69
N PHE A 79 -6.37 7.78 -18.71
CA PHE A 79 -4.96 8.14 -18.85
C PHE A 79 -4.09 6.91 -19.13
N ALA A 80 -4.22 5.85 -18.33
CA ALA A 80 -3.48 4.60 -18.53
C ALA A 80 -3.78 3.99 -19.90
N LEU A 81 -5.05 4.04 -20.36
CA LEU A 81 -5.45 3.59 -21.69
C LEU A 81 -4.76 4.39 -22.80
N ALA A 82 -4.60 5.69 -22.63
CA ALA A 82 -3.90 6.53 -23.61
C ALA A 82 -2.40 6.21 -23.69
N VAL A 83 -1.77 5.88 -22.56
CA VAL A 83 -0.33 5.59 -22.45
C VAL A 83 0.03 4.20 -22.98
N VAL A 84 -0.69 3.16 -22.58
CA VAL A 84 -0.29 1.76 -22.82
C VAL A 84 -1.34 0.91 -23.54
N GLY A 85 -2.56 1.40 -23.78
CA GLY A 85 -3.66 0.62 -24.38
C GLY A 85 -3.39 0.13 -25.79
N TRP A 86 -2.43 0.72 -26.50
CA TRP A 86 -1.99 0.31 -27.84
C TRP A 86 -1.00 -0.88 -27.83
N MET A 87 -0.48 -1.24 -26.67
CA MET A 87 0.41 -2.40 -26.53
C MET A 87 -0.36 -3.72 -26.67
N LYS A 88 0.33 -4.81 -26.97
CA LYS A 88 -0.28 -6.15 -26.93
C LYS A 88 -0.70 -6.48 -25.50
N GLY A 89 -1.94 -6.95 -25.36
CA GLY A 89 -2.57 -7.12 -24.05
C GLY A 89 -2.87 -5.76 -23.38
N GLY A 90 -3.27 -4.77 -24.19
CA GLY A 90 -3.39 -3.35 -23.81
C GLY A 90 -4.15 -3.12 -22.52
N LEU A 91 -5.34 -3.73 -22.34
CA LEU A 91 -6.13 -3.57 -21.11
C LEU A 91 -5.49 -4.21 -19.88
N ALA A 92 -4.70 -5.28 -20.03
CA ALA A 92 -3.94 -5.83 -18.93
C ALA A 92 -2.73 -4.93 -18.55
N GLN A 93 -2.13 -4.23 -19.54
CA GLN A 93 -1.11 -3.21 -19.27
C GLN A 93 -1.73 -1.98 -18.59
N VAL A 94 -2.92 -1.56 -19.03
CA VAL A 94 -3.70 -0.46 -18.43
C VAL A 94 -4.01 -0.75 -16.96
N ASN A 95 -4.37 -1.99 -16.62
CA ASN A 95 -4.61 -2.44 -15.26
C ASN A 95 -3.38 -2.20 -14.36
N ILE A 96 -2.19 -2.57 -14.82
CA ILE A 96 -0.96 -2.38 -14.02
C ILE A 96 -0.64 -0.88 -13.85
N ILE A 97 -0.67 -0.09 -14.92
CA ILE A 97 -0.39 1.36 -14.84
C ILE A 97 -1.46 2.07 -14.01
N GLY A 98 -2.74 1.70 -14.21
CA GLY A 98 -3.86 2.23 -13.43
C GLY A 98 -3.68 1.99 -11.95
N SER A 99 -3.33 0.77 -11.54
CA SER A 99 -3.06 0.42 -10.14
C SER A 99 -1.87 1.21 -9.57
N VAL A 100 -0.77 1.38 -10.31
CA VAL A 100 0.38 2.18 -9.84
C VAL A 100 0.01 3.65 -9.61
N VAL A 101 -0.74 4.25 -10.53
CA VAL A 101 -1.19 5.64 -10.36
C VAL A 101 -2.20 5.75 -9.21
N PHE A 102 -3.13 4.81 -9.10
CA PHE A 102 -4.13 4.76 -8.03
C PHE A 102 -3.49 4.49 -6.66
N ALA A 103 -2.42 3.70 -6.62
CA ALA A 103 -1.62 3.45 -5.43
C ALA A 103 -1.13 4.76 -4.79
N GLY A 104 -0.70 5.72 -5.63
CA GLY A 104 -0.29 7.07 -5.18
C GLY A 104 -1.38 7.87 -4.44
N MET A 105 -2.56 7.29 -4.22
CA MET A 105 -3.69 7.95 -3.55
C MET A 105 -4.34 7.09 -2.46
N SER A 106 -4.39 5.76 -2.64
CA SER A 106 -5.18 4.86 -1.77
C SER A 106 -4.35 4.16 -0.69
N GLY A 107 -3.12 3.78 -0.99
CA GLY A 107 -2.19 3.11 -0.08
C GLY A 107 -2.64 1.75 0.45
N ALA A 108 -3.67 1.13 -0.14
CA ALA A 108 -4.25 -0.13 0.33
C ALA A 108 -4.65 -1.05 -0.82
N ALA A 109 -4.20 -2.32 -0.78
CA ALA A 109 -4.48 -3.32 -1.82
C ALA A 109 -5.98 -3.60 -2.00
N LEU A 110 -6.74 -3.63 -0.92
CA LEU A 110 -8.20 -3.82 -0.96
C LEU A 110 -8.93 -2.67 -1.65
N ALA A 111 -8.48 -1.43 -1.42
CA ALA A 111 -9.06 -0.25 -2.07
C ALA A 111 -8.78 -0.25 -3.57
N ASP A 112 -7.60 -0.72 -3.99
CA ASP A 112 -7.23 -0.88 -5.39
C ASP A 112 -8.08 -1.98 -6.05
N ALA A 113 -8.10 -3.19 -5.52
CA ALA A 113 -8.86 -4.32 -6.05
C ALA A 113 -10.38 -4.04 -6.15
N ALA A 114 -10.98 -3.40 -5.14
CA ALA A 114 -12.39 -3.08 -5.11
C ALA A 114 -12.75 -1.79 -5.88
N GLY A 115 -11.84 -0.84 -5.97
CA GLY A 115 -12.01 0.44 -6.66
C GLY A 115 -11.76 0.32 -8.16
N ILE A 116 -10.52 0.62 -8.58
CA ILE A 116 -10.15 0.59 -10.00
C ILE A 116 -10.26 -0.82 -10.59
N GLY A 117 -9.92 -1.86 -9.81
CA GLY A 117 -9.97 -3.26 -10.25
C GLY A 117 -11.36 -3.70 -10.74
N THR A 118 -12.45 -3.17 -10.15
CA THR A 118 -13.82 -3.46 -10.62
C THR A 118 -14.06 -2.93 -12.03
N ILE A 119 -13.55 -1.72 -12.34
CA ILE A 119 -13.68 -1.10 -13.67
C ILE A 119 -12.83 -1.89 -14.68
N GLU A 120 -11.62 -2.26 -14.31
CA GLU A 120 -10.65 -2.94 -15.15
C GLU A 120 -11.08 -4.37 -15.49
N ILE A 121 -11.56 -5.15 -14.52
CA ILE A 121 -12.09 -6.50 -14.73
C ILE A 121 -13.28 -6.44 -15.69
N LYS A 122 -14.19 -5.47 -15.50
CA LYS A 122 -15.33 -5.28 -16.40
C LYS A 122 -14.86 -4.92 -17.81
N ALA A 123 -13.96 -3.95 -17.96
CA ALA A 123 -13.44 -3.53 -19.26
C ALA A 123 -12.75 -4.68 -19.99
N MET A 124 -11.90 -5.44 -19.31
CA MET A 124 -11.23 -6.61 -19.89
C MET A 124 -12.24 -7.67 -20.34
N LYS A 125 -13.24 -7.98 -19.51
CA LYS A 125 -14.30 -8.92 -19.84
C LYS A 125 -15.10 -8.48 -21.07
N ASP A 126 -15.48 -7.20 -21.14
CA ASP A 126 -16.24 -6.63 -22.26
C ASP A 126 -15.44 -6.64 -23.59
N HIS A 127 -14.10 -6.67 -23.51
CA HIS A 127 -13.19 -6.80 -24.67
C HIS A 127 -12.75 -8.25 -24.94
N GLY A 128 -13.39 -9.24 -24.32
CA GLY A 128 -13.18 -10.65 -24.63
C GLY A 128 -11.96 -11.30 -23.96
N TYR A 129 -11.35 -10.68 -22.97
CA TYR A 129 -10.32 -11.34 -22.15
C TYR A 129 -10.97 -12.43 -21.29
N PRO A 130 -10.26 -13.57 -21.06
CA PRO A 130 -10.68 -14.55 -20.08
C PRO A 130 -10.81 -13.89 -18.69
N ILE A 131 -11.89 -14.15 -18.00
CA ILE A 131 -12.15 -13.54 -16.69
C ILE A 131 -11.04 -13.90 -15.67
N GLU A 132 -10.46 -15.09 -15.78
CA GLU A 132 -9.32 -15.53 -14.98
C GLU A 132 -8.08 -14.66 -15.22
N ALA A 133 -7.84 -14.23 -16.46
CA ALA A 133 -6.73 -13.36 -16.77
C ALA A 133 -6.93 -11.96 -16.18
N ALA A 134 -8.16 -11.41 -16.29
CA ALA A 134 -8.52 -10.13 -15.70
C ALA A 134 -8.38 -10.15 -14.17
N VAL A 135 -8.89 -11.19 -13.50
CA VAL A 135 -8.79 -11.37 -12.06
C VAL A 135 -7.34 -11.52 -11.61
N GLY A 136 -6.56 -12.32 -12.33
CA GLY A 136 -5.15 -12.58 -11.97
C GLY A 136 -4.28 -11.33 -12.06
N VAL A 137 -4.40 -10.54 -13.14
CA VAL A 137 -3.63 -9.29 -13.27
C VAL A 137 -4.07 -8.26 -12.23
N THR A 138 -5.37 -8.09 -11.99
CA THR A 138 -5.91 -7.16 -10.99
C THR A 138 -5.46 -7.55 -9.58
N ALA A 139 -5.43 -8.85 -9.25
CA ALA A 139 -4.90 -9.33 -7.98
C ALA A 139 -3.43 -8.93 -7.79
N ALA A 140 -2.59 -9.18 -8.79
CA ALA A 140 -1.18 -8.87 -8.70
C ALA A 140 -0.92 -7.35 -8.66
N SER A 141 -1.56 -6.56 -9.54
CA SER A 141 -1.37 -5.11 -9.60
C SER A 141 -1.82 -4.41 -8.31
N SER A 142 -2.88 -4.89 -7.65
CA SER A 142 -3.35 -4.31 -6.38
C SER A 142 -2.33 -4.40 -5.25
N THR A 143 -1.36 -5.34 -5.32
CA THR A 143 -0.28 -5.44 -4.32
C THR A 143 0.72 -4.29 -4.39
N VAL A 144 0.75 -3.53 -5.48
CA VAL A 144 1.60 -2.32 -5.60
C VAL A 144 1.12 -1.21 -4.69
N GLY A 145 -0.20 -1.13 -4.43
CA GLY A 145 -0.81 -0.09 -3.61
C GLY A 145 -0.13 0.14 -2.26
N PRO A 146 0.06 -0.89 -1.45
CA PRO A 146 0.75 -0.77 -0.16
C PRO A 146 2.27 -0.61 -0.23
N ILE A 147 2.88 -0.73 -1.39
CA ILE A 147 4.34 -0.54 -1.60
C ILE A 147 4.63 0.86 -2.13
N PHE A 148 3.80 1.35 -3.06
CA PHE A 148 3.97 2.68 -3.62
C PHE A 148 3.34 3.74 -2.68
N PRO A 149 4.05 4.86 -2.39
CA PRO A 149 3.53 5.86 -1.45
C PRO A 149 2.29 6.62 -1.96
N PRO A 150 1.36 6.96 -1.06
CA PRO A 150 1.35 6.69 0.38
C PRO A 150 0.96 5.25 0.70
N SER A 151 1.45 4.71 1.81
CA SER A 151 1.21 3.32 2.21
C SER A 151 0.77 3.24 3.67
N ILE A 152 -0.41 2.69 3.92
CA ILE A 152 -0.93 2.47 5.28
C ILE A 152 -0.03 1.47 6.05
N PRO A 153 0.37 0.31 5.47
CA PRO A 153 1.31 -0.59 6.10
C PRO A 153 2.63 0.07 6.51
N PHE A 154 3.20 0.96 5.71
CA PHE A 154 4.42 1.67 6.06
C PHE A 154 4.24 2.66 7.22
N VAL A 155 3.07 3.28 7.34
CA VAL A 155 2.77 4.14 8.51
C VAL A 155 2.79 3.30 9.78
N ILE A 156 2.14 2.14 9.78
CA ILE A 156 2.07 1.24 10.93
C ILE A 156 3.45 0.62 11.21
N TYR A 157 4.15 0.15 10.19
CA TYR A 157 5.50 -0.37 10.33
C TYR A 157 6.47 0.69 10.89
N GLY A 158 6.46 1.89 10.34
CA GLY A 158 7.33 3.00 10.77
C GLY A 158 7.11 3.37 12.24
N MET A 159 5.86 3.35 12.68
CA MET A 159 5.50 3.56 14.09
C MET A 159 6.02 2.42 14.97
N MET A 160 5.77 1.16 14.58
CA MET A 160 6.15 0.00 15.37
C MET A 160 7.68 -0.23 15.43
N ALA A 161 8.37 0.05 14.32
CA ALA A 161 9.81 -0.09 14.18
C ALA A 161 10.59 1.16 14.64
N ASN A 162 9.88 2.27 14.95
CA ASN A 162 10.46 3.58 15.23
C ASN A 162 11.38 4.09 14.10
N VAL A 163 10.90 3.96 12.86
CA VAL A 163 11.60 4.33 11.62
C VAL A 163 10.87 5.47 10.91
N SER A 164 11.59 6.32 10.21
CA SER A 164 11.02 7.42 9.45
C SER A 164 10.01 6.91 8.39
N ILE A 165 8.74 7.32 8.53
CA ILE A 165 7.68 7.00 7.57
C ILE A 165 7.99 7.64 6.21
N GLY A 166 8.56 8.85 6.19
CA GLY A 166 9.01 9.51 4.97
C GLY A 166 10.10 8.71 4.24
N ALA A 167 11.07 8.14 4.99
CA ALA A 167 12.09 7.26 4.43
C ALA A 167 11.48 5.99 3.81
N LEU A 168 10.49 5.37 4.50
CA LEU A 168 9.76 4.20 3.98
C LEU A 168 8.99 4.52 2.70
N PHE A 169 8.34 5.68 2.64
CA PHE A 169 7.62 6.10 1.45
C PHE A 169 8.56 6.28 0.25
N MET A 170 9.71 6.92 0.45
CA MET A 170 10.72 7.05 -0.61
C MET A 170 11.31 5.70 -1.00
N ALA A 171 11.56 4.84 -0.03
CA ALA A 171 12.06 3.49 -0.25
C ALA A 171 11.11 2.62 -1.08
N GLY A 172 9.79 2.87 -1.04
CA GLY A 172 8.76 2.12 -1.78
C GLY A 172 8.68 2.45 -3.28
N ILE A 173 9.20 3.60 -3.74
CA ILE A 173 9.05 4.05 -5.13
C ILE A 173 9.76 3.09 -6.11
N LEU A 174 11.04 2.83 -5.92
CA LEU A 174 11.80 1.95 -6.83
C LEU A 174 11.30 0.50 -6.79
N PRO A 175 11.03 -0.12 -5.61
CA PRO A 175 10.37 -1.42 -5.54
C PRO A 175 9.04 -1.47 -6.29
N GLY A 176 8.18 -0.45 -6.15
CA GLY A 176 6.92 -0.35 -6.88
C GLY A 176 7.13 -0.32 -8.41
N ILE A 177 8.14 0.40 -8.89
CA ILE A 177 8.52 0.42 -10.31
C ILE A 177 9.02 -0.95 -10.76
N VAL A 178 9.85 -1.63 -9.96
CA VAL A 178 10.33 -3.00 -10.27
C VAL A 178 9.16 -3.96 -10.40
N MET A 179 8.21 -3.93 -9.47
CA MET A 179 6.99 -4.74 -9.53
C MET A 179 6.18 -4.45 -10.80
N MET A 180 5.95 -3.16 -11.10
CA MET A 180 5.25 -2.72 -12.31
C MET A 180 5.91 -3.30 -13.57
N VAL A 181 7.21 -3.14 -13.73
CA VAL A 181 7.96 -3.59 -14.91
C VAL A 181 7.88 -5.11 -15.06
N LEU A 182 8.08 -5.88 -13.99
CA LEU A 182 7.99 -7.34 -14.02
C LEU A 182 6.59 -7.83 -14.39
N MET A 183 5.54 -7.18 -13.87
CA MET A 183 4.16 -7.51 -14.23
C MET A 183 3.87 -7.14 -15.69
N MET A 184 4.33 -5.99 -16.18
CA MET A 184 4.18 -5.59 -17.59
C MET A 184 4.88 -6.57 -18.55
N ILE A 185 6.08 -7.03 -18.20
CA ILE A 185 6.79 -8.10 -18.93
C ILE A 185 5.96 -9.39 -18.94
N THR A 186 5.36 -9.76 -17.80
CA THR A 186 4.51 -10.95 -17.69
C THR A 186 3.27 -10.84 -18.57
N VAL A 187 2.61 -9.66 -18.60
CA VAL A 187 1.51 -9.39 -19.54
C VAL A 187 1.97 -9.54 -20.99
N ALA A 188 3.12 -8.98 -21.34
CA ALA A 188 3.65 -9.07 -22.70
C ALA A 188 3.90 -10.54 -23.12
N ILE A 189 4.44 -11.36 -22.23
CA ILE A 189 4.64 -12.81 -22.45
C ILE A 189 3.30 -13.53 -22.67
N PHE A 190 2.29 -13.24 -21.81
CA PHE A 190 0.97 -13.85 -21.92
C PHE A 190 0.24 -13.38 -23.20
N ALA A 191 0.31 -12.09 -23.51
CA ALA A 191 -0.27 -11.54 -24.73
C ALA A 191 0.31 -12.19 -25.99
N TYR A 192 1.65 -12.39 -26.02
CA TYR A 192 2.28 -13.08 -27.14
C TYR A 192 1.86 -14.56 -27.24
N ARG A 193 1.82 -15.28 -26.09
CA ARG A 193 1.49 -16.72 -26.07
C ARG A 193 0.01 -17.00 -26.35
N ARG A 194 -0.89 -16.12 -25.90
CA ARG A 194 -2.35 -16.28 -26.00
C ARG A 194 -2.97 -15.51 -27.17
N GLY A 195 -2.15 -14.78 -27.94
CA GLY A 195 -2.60 -14.03 -29.10
C GLY A 195 -3.45 -12.79 -28.75
N TRP A 196 -3.26 -12.19 -27.56
CA TRP A 196 -3.96 -10.95 -27.22
C TRP A 196 -3.47 -9.81 -28.10
N GLY A 197 -4.40 -9.14 -28.78
CA GLY A 197 -4.11 -7.98 -29.61
C GLY A 197 -3.88 -6.69 -28.81
N SER A 198 -3.85 -5.59 -29.54
CA SER A 198 -3.94 -4.24 -28.96
C SER A 198 -5.42 -3.85 -28.86
N ASP A 199 -5.81 -3.26 -27.73
CA ASP A 199 -7.21 -2.89 -27.47
C ASP A 199 -7.57 -1.51 -28.04
N THR A 200 -6.55 -0.68 -28.27
CA THR A 200 -6.72 0.63 -28.92
C THR A 200 -5.71 0.81 -30.06
N PRO A 201 -6.07 1.48 -31.17
CA PRO A 201 -5.11 1.80 -32.21
C PRO A 201 -4.06 2.77 -31.67
N PHE A 202 -2.82 2.57 -32.07
CA PHE A 202 -1.75 3.50 -31.74
C PHE A 202 -2.06 4.89 -32.30
N SER A 203 -1.97 5.91 -31.47
CA SER A 203 -2.23 7.30 -31.86
C SER A 203 -1.21 8.23 -31.20
N TRP A 204 -0.34 8.82 -32.01
CA TRP A 204 0.60 9.85 -31.57
C TRP A 204 -0.10 10.99 -30.81
N ARG A 205 -1.28 11.41 -31.28
CA ARG A 205 -2.03 12.50 -30.66
C ARG A 205 -2.44 12.14 -29.21
N ARG A 206 -2.91 10.92 -28.96
CA ARG A 206 -3.29 10.47 -27.60
C ARG A 206 -2.07 10.34 -26.71
N LEU A 207 -0.98 9.77 -27.23
CA LEU A 207 0.27 9.62 -26.49
C LEU A 207 0.87 10.98 -26.14
N PHE A 208 0.93 11.92 -27.09
CA PHE A 208 1.42 13.28 -26.82
C PHE A 208 0.52 14.03 -25.83
N ALA A 209 -0.81 13.88 -25.92
CA ALA A 209 -1.73 14.48 -24.96
C ALA A 209 -1.48 13.93 -23.53
N ALA A 210 -1.40 12.62 -23.37
CA ALA A 210 -1.09 12.01 -22.07
C ALA A 210 0.32 12.39 -21.57
N SER A 211 1.32 12.41 -22.46
CA SER A 211 2.67 12.86 -22.11
C SER A 211 2.70 14.33 -21.71
N ALA A 212 1.94 15.20 -22.38
CA ALA A 212 1.81 16.60 -22.02
C ALA A 212 1.20 16.77 -20.61
N GLU A 213 0.19 15.95 -20.24
CA GLU A 213 -0.36 15.95 -18.90
C GLU A 213 0.70 15.60 -17.85
N VAL A 214 1.52 14.58 -18.11
CA VAL A 214 2.64 14.20 -17.21
C VAL A 214 3.67 15.33 -17.14
N LEU A 215 4.00 15.95 -18.29
CA LEU A 215 4.96 17.06 -18.34
C LEU A 215 4.46 18.29 -17.58
N VAL A 216 3.18 18.61 -17.65
CA VAL A 216 2.55 19.68 -16.87
C VAL A 216 2.68 19.40 -15.37
N VAL A 217 2.40 18.17 -14.95
CA VAL A 217 2.57 17.74 -13.56
C VAL A 217 4.04 17.77 -13.13
N ALA A 218 4.96 17.28 -13.96
CA ALA A 218 6.41 17.30 -13.69
C ALA A 218 7.01 18.71 -13.71
N ALA A 219 6.41 19.64 -14.47
CA ALA A 219 6.82 21.04 -14.49
C ALA A 219 6.44 21.80 -13.21
N PHE A 220 5.51 21.29 -12.41
CA PHE A 220 5.06 21.96 -11.18
C PHE A 220 6.21 22.24 -10.20
N PRO A 221 7.03 21.25 -9.76
CA PRO A 221 8.17 21.54 -8.88
C PRO A 221 9.18 22.48 -9.50
N VAL A 222 9.40 22.42 -10.82
CA VAL A 222 10.28 23.34 -11.54
C VAL A 222 9.73 24.76 -11.52
N ALA A 223 8.42 24.93 -11.75
CA ALA A 223 7.76 26.24 -11.66
C ALA A 223 7.85 26.83 -10.24
N VAL A 224 7.65 26.01 -9.22
CA VAL A 224 7.83 26.42 -7.82
C VAL A 224 9.27 26.91 -7.60
N TYR A 225 10.26 26.16 -8.04
CA TYR A 225 11.68 26.54 -7.91
C TYR A 225 11.98 27.87 -8.63
N LEU A 226 11.52 28.02 -9.86
CA LEU A 226 11.71 29.26 -10.61
C LEU A 226 11.04 30.47 -9.94
N LEU A 227 9.86 30.30 -9.36
CA LEU A 227 9.18 31.35 -8.61
C LEU A 227 9.93 31.73 -7.33
N THR A 228 10.60 30.81 -6.68
CA THR A 228 11.46 31.15 -5.52
C THR A 228 12.68 31.99 -5.94
N LEU A 229 13.21 31.81 -7.14
CA LEU A 229 14.29 32.62 -7.67
C LEU A 229 13.90 34.10 -7.93
N THR A 230 12.59 34.37 -8.09
CA THR A 230 12.08 35.75 -8.21
C THR A 230 11.92 36.47 -6.85
N GLY A 231 12.33 35.83 -5.74
CA GLY A 231 12.23 36.39 -4.39
C GLY A 231 10.93 36.07 -3.65
N LEU A 232 10.03 35.26 -4.22
CA LEU A 232 8.85 34.79 -3.53
C LEU A 232 9.24 33.78 -2.45
N SER A 233 8.58 33.87 -1.29
CA SER A 233 8.74 32.80 -0.29
C SER A 233 8.23 31.47 -0.85
N LEU A 234 8.82 30.36 -0.40
CA LEU A 234 8.49 29.04 -0.90
C LEU A 234 6.97 28.74 -0.86
N ASN A 235 6.30 29.11 0.26
CA ASN A 235 4.86 28.94 0.42
C ASN A 235 4.05 29.75 -0.62
N MET A 236 4.48 30.99 -0.90
CA MET A 236 3.86 31.81 -1.93
C MET A 236 4.09 31.25 -3.35
N ALA A 237 5.29 30.77 -3.63
CA ALA A 237 5.64 30.16 -4.90
C ALA A 237 4.77 28.91 -5.19
N VAL A 238 4.57 28.07 -4.19
CA VAL A 238 3.67 26.89 -4.28
C VAL A 238 2.23 27.30 -4.50
N GLY A 239 1.75 28.27 -3.72
CA GLY A 239 0.38 28.78 -3.87
C GLY A 239 0.13 29.34 -5.27
N VAL A 240 1.05 30.16 -5.80
CA VAL A 240 0.97 30.72 -7.15
C VAL A 240 1.03 29.63 -8.21
N ALA A 241 1.98 28.69 -8.11
CA ALA A 241 2.09 27.58 -9.07
C ALA A 241 0.83 26.70 -9.09
N LEU A 242 0.25 26.44 -7.91
CA LEU A 242 -0.99 25.65 -7.80
C LEU A 242 -2.19 26.39 -8.43
N VAL A 243 -2.34 27.69 -8.17
CA VAL A 243 -3.40 28.50 -8.77
C VAL A 243 -3.25 28.55 -10.29
N VAL A 244 -2.03 28.73 -10.81
CA VAL A 244 -1.75 28.69 -12.25
C VAL A 244 -2.08 27.33 -12.86
N LEU A 245 -1.70 26.25 -12.19
CA LEU A 245 -2.00 24.89 -12.64
C LEU A 245 -3.52 24.65 -12.70
N VAL A 246 -4.26 25.03 -11.66
CA VAL A 246 -5.73 24.91 -11.62
C VAL A 246 -6.38 25.76 -12.72
N ALA A 247 -5.89 26.97 -12.97
CA ALA A 247 -6.37 27.82 -14.05
C ALA A 247 -6.09 27.22 -15.44
N LEU A 248 -4.91 26.68 -15.65
CA LEU A 248 -4.56 25.96 -16.90
C LEU A 248 -5.44 24.74 -17.11
N ASP A 249 -5.66 23.93 -16.05
CA ASP A 249 -6.55 22.80 -16.12
C ASP A 249 -8.00 23.19 -16.42
N TRP A 250 -8.45 24.31 -15.86
CA TRP A 250 -9.80 24.83 -16.14
C TRP A 250 -9.95 25.32 -17.59
N TRP A 251 -8.86 25.88 -18.16
CA TRP A 251 -8.85 26.39 -19.53
C TRP A 251 -8.71 25.28 -20.59
N PHE A 252 -7.83 24.33 -20.37
CA PHE A 252 -7.49 23.28 -21.33
C PHE A 252 -8.28 21.96 -21.10
N ASP A 253 -8.99 21.86 -19.98
CA ASP A 253 -9.77 20.67 -19.57
C ASP A 253 -8.97 19.35 -19.67
N PHE A 254 -7.79 19.34 -19.05
CA PHE A 254 -6.94 18.15 -18.98
C PHE A 254 -7.68 16.99 -18.31
N SER A 255 -7.47 15.76 -18.82
CA SER A 255 -8.23 14.62 -18.35
C SER A 255 -7.74 14.09 -16.99
N ALA A 256 -6.44 14.09 -16.73
CA ALA A 256 -5.84 13.45 -15.57
C ALA A 256 -4.85 14.34 -14.77
N VAL A 257 -4.49 15.54 -15.22
CA VAL A 257 -3.50 16.42 -14.56
C VAL A 257 -3.81 16.58 -13.07
N MET A 258 -5.05 16.93 -12.74
CA MET A 258 -5.46 17.12 -11.34
C MET A 258 -5.40 15.82 -10.51
N ALA A 259 -5.70 14.68 -11.13
CA ALA A 259 -5.59 13.38 -10.46
C ALA A 259 -4.11 13.03 -10.21
N LEU A 260 -3.25 13.23 -11.21
CA LEU A 260 -1.81 12.97 -11.13
C LEU A 260 -1.08 13.93 -10.18
N MET A 261 -1.65 15.09 -9.87
CA MET A 261 -1.10 16.00 -8.87
C MET A 261 -1.17 15.45 -7.44
N THR A 262 -2.06 14.51 -7.16
CA THR A 262 -2.19 13.95 -5.81
C THR A 262 -0.89 13.33 -5.28
N PRO A 263 -0.25 12.36 -5.98
CA PRO A 263 1.05 11.84 -5.55
C PRO A 263 2.12 12.93 -5.44
N VAL A 264 2.10 13.93 -6.33
CA VAL A 264 3.07 15.04 -6.31
C VAL A 264 2.91 15.91 -5.07
N ILE A 265 1.68 16.24 -4.68
CA ILE A 265 1.40 17.02 -3.46
C ILE A 265 1.86 16.21 -2.24
N LEU A 266 1.54 14.92 -2.18
CA LEU A 266 1.86 14.07 -1.04
C LEU A 266 3.38 13.86 -0.92
N ILE A 267 3.98 13.30 -1.96
CA ILE A 267 5.40 12.94 -1.99
C ILE A 267 6.25 14.22 -1.96
N GLY A 268 5.94 15.19 -2.82
CA GLY A 268 6.66 16.45 -2.90
C GLY A 268 6.63 17.24 -1.60
N GLY A 269 5.46 17.35 -0.98
CA GLY A 269 5.31 18.06 0.29
C GLY A 269 6.10 17.42 1.44
N MET A 270 6.14 16.10 1.51
CA MET A 270 6.93 15.37 2.51
C MET A 270 8.43 15.46 2.24
N THR A 271 8.85 15.34 0.98
CA THR A 271 10.28 15.39 0.61
C THR A 271 10.90 16.79 0.78
N MET A 272 10.10 17.82 0.57
CA MET A 272 10.51 19.21 0.83
C MET A 272 10.41 19.60 2.31
N GLY A 273 9.97 18.67 3.18
CA GLY A 273 9.83 18.92 4.61
C GLY A 273 8.67 19.84 4.98
N TRP A 274 7.72 20.08 4.08
CA TRP A 274 6.54 20.91 4.36
C TRP A 274 5.49 20.19 5.18
N PHE A 275 5.36 18.89 4.95
CA PHE A 275 4.36 18.05 5.56
C PHE A 275 4.99 16.85 6.27
N THR A 276 4.53 16.63 7.48
CA THR A 276 4.62 15.31 8.09
C THR A 276 3.67 14.34 7.34
N PRO A 277 3.83 13.02 7.47
CA PRO A 277 2.91 12.05 6.85
C PRO A 277 1.43 12.29 7.20
N THR A 278 1.16 12.75 8.43
CA THR A 278 -0.21 13.07 8.87
C THR A 278 -0.75 14.32 8.17
N GLU A 279 0.05 15.38 8.07
CA GLU A 279 -0.34 16.60 7.37
C GLU A 279 -0.52 16.37 5.86
N ALA A 280 0.34 15.55 5.27
CA ALA A 280 0.20 15.11 3.88
C ALA A 280 -1.13 14.38 3.64
N ALA A 281 -1.55 13.50 4.57
CA ALA A 281 -2.83 12.83 4.50
C ALA A 281 -4.02 13.80 4.56
N VAL A 282 -3.95 14.83 5.43
CA VAL A 282 -4.95 15.89 5.49
C VAL A 282 -4.97 16.72 4.20
N ALA A 283 -3.80 17.05 3.63
CA ALA A 283 -3.71 17.76 2.35
C ALA A 283 -4.37 16.95 1.22
N ALA A 284 -4.18 15.61 1.21
CA ALA A 284 -4.85 14.72 0.26
C ALA A 284 -6.38 14.74 0.41
N VAL A 285 -6.89 14.78 1.63
CA VAL A 285 -8.36 14.92 1.88
C VAL A 285 -8.87 16.24 1.33
N ILE A 286 -8.21 17.36 1.65
CA ILE A 286 -8.59 18.68 1.14
C ILE A 286 -8.57 18.71 -0.39
N TRP A 287 -7.52 18.16 -0.99
CA TRP A 287 -7.39 18.04 -2.45
C TRP A 287 -8.51 17.19 -3.06
N SER A 288 -8.84 16.05 -2.45
CA SER A 288 -9.94 15.18 -2.89
C SER A 288 -11.30 15.87 -2.84
N LEU A 289 -11.54 16.63 -1.79
CA LEU A 289 -12.76 17.44 -1.65
C LEU A 289 -12.83 18.53 -2.71
N PHE A 290 -11.71 19.23 -2.96
CA PHE A 290 -11.62 20.22 -4.04
C PHE A 290 -11.93 19.60 -5.39
N LEU A 291 -11.34 18.45 -5.71
CA LEU A 291 -11.62 17.74 -6.97
C LEU A 291 -13.07 17.34 -7.09
N GLY A 292 -13.64 16.73 -6.05
CA GLY A 292 -15.00 16.18 -6.11
C GLY A 292 -16.12 17.23 -6.06
N LEU A 293 -15.94 18.29 -5.28
CA LEU A 293 -16.97 19.31 -5.08
C LEU A 293 -16.85 20.48 -6.05
N VAL A 294 -15.62 20.93 -6.36
CA VAL A 294 -15.38 22.15 -7.15
C VAL A 294 -15.05 21.84 -8.60
N ARG A 295 -14.01 21.02 -8.85
CA ARG A 295 -13.50 20.78 -10.21
C ARG A 295 -14.39 19.84 -11.01
N TYR A 296 -14.70 18.65 -10.47
CA TYR A 296 -15.47 17.62 -11.17
C TYR A 296 -16.95 17.64 -10.87
N ARG A 297 -17.35 18.26 -9.77
CA ARG A 297 -18.76 18.39 -9.33
C ARG A 297 -19.48 17.04 -9.31
N SER A 298 -18.76 15.99 -8.99
CA SER A 298 -19.23 14.59 -8.96
C SER A 298 -19.75 14.16 -7.60
N MET A 299 -19.35 14.88 -6.52
CA MET A 299 -19.73 14.55 -5.16
C MET A 299 -21.03 15.25 -4.77
N THR A 300 -21.87 14.49 -4.06
CA THR A 300 -23.06 14.97 -3.36
C THR A 300 -22.85 14.87 -1.84
N LEU A 301 -23.61 15.60 -1.05
CA LEU A 301 -23.58 15.48 0.42
C LEU A 301 -23.83 14.03 0.88
N ARG A 302 -24.70 13.30 0.19
CA ARG A 302 -25.00 11.91 0.49
C ARG A 302 -23.79 10.99 0.22
N SER A 303 -23.09 11.19 -0.90
CA SER A 303 -21.89 10.41 -1.23
C SER A 303 -20.73 10.75 -0.32
N LEU A 304 -20.60 12.02 0.10
CA LEU A 304 -19.61 12.46 1.09
C LEU A 304 -19.86 11.79 2.45
N ALA A 305 -21.12 11.82 2.93
CA ALA A 305 -21.49 11.15 4.17
C ALA A 305 -21.17 9.64 4.10
N LYS A 306 -21.52 8.98 2.99
CA LYS A 306 -21.21 7.56 2.81
C LYS A 306 -19.70 7.30 2.87
N ALA A 307 -18.89 8.04 2.12
CA ALA A 307 -17.44 7.89 2.14
C ALA A 307 -16.85 8.11 3.55
N SER A 308 -17.40 9.03 4.32
CA SER A 308 -17.01 9.27 5.73
C SER A 308 -17.39 8.10 6.63
N PHE A 309 -18.59 7.53 6.50
CA PHE A 309 -18.99 6.34 7.27
C PHE A 309 -18.15 5.11 6.92
N ASP A 310 -17.92 4.85 5.65
CA ASP A 310 -17.06 3.74 5.18
C ASP A 310 -15.62 3.90 5.74
N THR A 311 -15.15 5.15 5.84
CA THR A 311 -13.84 5.48 6.44
C THR A 311 -13.83 5.20 7.93
N ILE A 312 -14.87 5.59 8.67
CA ILE A 312 -14.97 5.36 10.12
C ILE A 312 -14.96 3.85 10.40
N GLU A 313 -15.72 3.05 9.67
CA GLU A 313 -15.78 1.60 9.83
C GLU A 313 -14.42 0.95 9.60
N THR A 314 -13.75 1.30 8.50
CA THR A 314 -12.42 0.79 8.18
C THR A 314 -11.38 1.22 9.21
N THR A 315 -11.39 2.50 9.59
CA THR A 315 -10.48 3.05 10.60
C THR A 315 -10.66 2.40 11.97
N ALA A 316 -11.90 2.22 12.41
CA ALA A 316 -12.19 1.58 13.68
C ALA A 316 -11.66 0.13 13.71
N SER A 317 -11.81 -0.61 12.62
CA SER A 317 -11.27 -1.96 12.48
C SER A 317 -9.74 -1.97 12.57
N VAL A 318 -9.06 -1.08 11.87
CA VAL A 318 -7.59 -0.94 11.88
C VAL A 318 -7.10 -0.56 13.28
N LEU A 319 -7.66 0.46 13.89
CA LEU A 319 -7.24 0.92 15.22
C LEU A 319 -7.53 -0.13 16.30
N PHE A 320 -8.61 -0.90 16.18
CA PHE A 320 -8.88 -2.00 17.10
C PHE A 320 -7.81 -3.11 17.01
N ILE A 321 -7.34 -3.44 15.79
CA ILE A 321 -6.22 -4.37 15.61
C ILE A 321 -4.96 -3.82 16.28
N VAL A 322 -4.61 -2.55 16.06
CA VAL A 322 -3.43 -1.92 16.66
C VAL A 322 -3.54 -1.90 18.20
N THR A 323 -4.70 -1.58 18.74
CA THR A 323 -4.99 -1.59 20.17
C THR A 323 -4.73 -2.97 20.79
N ALA A 324 -5.31 -4.02 20.21
CA ALA A 324 -5.14 -5.40 20.68
C ALA A 324 -3.69 -5.89 20.52
N ALA A 325 -3.06 -5.51 19.41
CA ALA A 325 -1.67 -5.86 19.13
C ALA A 325 -0.68 -5.18 20.10
N SER A 326 -0.98 -3.99 20.58
CA SER A 326 -0.11 -3.26 21.51
C SER A 326 0.10 -4.01 22.82
N ILE A 327 -0.97 -4.51 23.42
CA ILE A 327 -0.84 -5.34 24.63
C ILE A 327 -0.18 -6.68 24.31
N PHE A 328 -0.52 -7.31 23.20
CA PHE A 328 0.06 -8.59 22.78
C PHE A 328 1.58 -8.47 22.57
N ALA A 329 2.05 -7.44 21.84
CA ALA A 329 3.44 -7.16 21.61
C ALA A 329 4.21 -6.85 22.91
N TRP A 330 3.59 -6.11 23.84
CA TRP A 330 4.17 -5.86 25.16
C TRP A 330 4.37 -7.16 25.93
N LEU A 331 3.38 -8.06 25.93
CA LEU A 331 3.51 -9.37 26.60
C LEU A 331 4.58 -10.26 25.95
N LEU A 332 4.70 -10.23 24.63
CA LEU A 332 5.79 -10.92 23.92
C LEU A 332 7.17 -10.40 24.35
N THR A 333 7.29 -9.07 24.55
CA THR A 333 8.54 -8.47 25.05
C THR A 333 8.83 -8.87 26.48
N VAL A 334 7.85 -8.80 27.37
CA VAL A 334 7.97 -9.20 28.78
C VAL A 334 8.27 -10.70 28.94
N SER A 335 7.68 -11.54 28.10
CA SER A 335 7.95 -12.99 28.07
C SER A 335 9.26 -13.39 27.41
N GLN A 336 10.08 -12.39 27.00
CA GLN A 336 11.36 -12.60 26.29
C GLN A 336 11.22 -13.44 25.00
N ALA A 337 10.05 -13.39 24.36
CA ALA A 337 9.78 -14.14 23.14
C ALA A 337 10.78 -13.82 22.03
N ALA A 338 11.16 -12.55 21.88
CA ALA A 338 12.14 -12.12 20.88
C ALA A 338 13.51 -12.77 21.07
N GLN A 339 13.94 -13.00 22.32
CA GLN A 339 15.20 -13.70 22.64
C GLN A 339 15.13 -15.17 22.24
N LEU A 340 14.05 -15.87 22.60
CA LEU A 340 13.86 -17.27 22.24
C LEU A 340 13.83 -17.46 20.71
N PHE A 341 13.15 -16.58 19.96
CA PHE A 341 13.18 -16.60 18.51
C PHE A 341 14.57 -16.29 17.96
N SER A 342 15.26 -15.31 18.55
CA SER A 342 16.61 -14.95 18.16
C SER A 342 17.57 -16.14 18.32
N ASP A 343 17.55 -16.81 19.47
CA ASP A 343 18.43 -17.95 19.75
C ASP A 343 18.12 -19.14 18.83
N ALA A 344 16.84 -19.37 18.52
CA ALA A 344 16.43 -20.39 17.56
C ALA A 344 16.96 -20.09 16.15
N ILE A 345 16.90 -18.83 15.68
CA ILE A 345 17.41 -18.43 14.38
C ILE A 345 18.94 -18.54 14.35
N PHE A 346 19.64 -18.09 15.39
CA PHE A 346 21.10 -18.18 15.47
C PHE A 346 21.61 -19.63 15.53
N SER A 347 20.82 -20.54 16.11
CA SER A 347 21.15 -21.97 16.05
C SER A 347 21.09 -22.53 14.63
N LEU A 348 20.35 -21.89 13.71
CA LEU A 348 20.19 -22.30 12.32
C LEU A 348 21.21 -21.63 11.39
N THR A 349 21.54 -20.33 11.63
CA THR A 349 22.44 -19.60 10.73
C THR A 349 22.97 -18.31 11.35
N ASP A 350 24.25 -18.00 11.02
CA ASP A 350 24.89 -16.71 11.26
C ASP A 350 24.96 -15.85 9.98
N ASN A 351 24.46 -16.38 8.85
CA ASN A 351 24.53 -15.69 7.56
C ASN A 351 23.31 -14.79 7.33
N LYS A 352 23.54 -13.49 7.07
CA LYS A 352 22.52 -12.49 6.77
C LYS A 352 21.55 -12.92 5.67
N TRP A 353 22.06 -13.49 4.60
CA TRP A 353 21.24 -13.85 3.44
C TRP A 353 20.36 -15.06 3.72
N MET A 354 20.88 -16.05 4.44
CA MET A 354 20.10 -17.21 4.88
C MET A 354 19.01 -16.76 5.87
N PHE A 355 19.33 -15.83 6.79
CA PHE A 355 18.35 -15.23 7.69
C PHE A 355 17.20 -14.57 6.90
N LEU A 356 17.51 -13.74 5.89
CA LEU A 356 16.50 -13.10 5.07
C LEU A 356 15.63 -14.10 4.30
N ILE A 357 16.21 -15.22 3.81
CA ILE A 357 15.43 -16.29 3.17
C ILE A 357 14.46 -16.94 4.17
N LEU A 358 14.94 -17.30 5.36
CA LEU A 358 14.12 -17.91 6.40
C LEU A 358 12.98 -16.98 6.82
N VAL A 359 13.27 -15.70 6.98
CA VAL A 359 12.25 -14.70 7.32
C VAL A 359 11.27 -14.50 6.17
N ASN A 360 11.71 -14.47 4.91
CA ASN A 360 10.78 -14.42 3.76
C ASN A 360 9.80 -15.60 3.77
N ILE A 361 10.28 -16.82 4.00
CA ILE A 361 9.42 -18.02 4.09
C ILE A 361 8.42 -17.88 5.26
N LEU A 362 8.91 -17.45 6.43
CA LEU A 362 8.05 -17.21 7.60
C LEU A 362 6.97 -16.18 7.30
N LEU A 363 7.35 -15.04 6.69
CA LEU A 363 6.44 -13.94 6.38
C LEU A 363 5.40 -14.32 5.34
N LEU A 364 5.78 -15.12 4.32
CA LEU A 364 4.83 -15.65 3.34
C LEU A 364 3.81 -16.56 4.02
N ILE A 365 4.26 -17.47 4.90
CA ILE A 365 3.35 -18.34 5.65
C ILE A 365 2.41 -17.52 6.54
N VAL A 366 2.95 -16.59 7.34
CA VAL A 366 2.15 -15.75 8.23
C VAL A 366 1.15 -14.90 7.45
N GLY A 367 1.57 -14.32 6.31
CA GLY A 367 0.71 -13.50 5.44
C GLY A 367 -0.47 -14.26 4.82
N CYS A 368 -0.41 -15.59 4.71
CA CYS A 368 -1.55 -16.40 4.28
C CYS A 368 -2.69 -16.43 5.32
N PHE A 369 -2.36 -16.25 6.60
CA PHE A 369 -3.31 -16.39 7.72
C PHE A 369 -3.70 -15.06 8.34
N LEU A 370 -2.78 -14.09 8.40
CA LEU A 370 -2.97 -12.82 9.07
C LEU A 370 -3.16 -11.68 8.06
N ASP A 371 -4.03 -10.74 8.43
CA ASP A 371 -4.06 -9.44 7.77
C ASP A 371 -2.74 -8.70 7.97
N THR A 372 -2.39 -7.86 7.01
CA THR A 372 -1.10 -7.14 6.97
C THR A 372 -0.84 -6.33 8.22
N ILE A 373 -1.85 -5.60 8.71
CA ILE A 373 -1.72 -4.74 9.89
C ILE A 373 -1.44 -5.57 11.14
N ALA A 374 -2.20 -6.64 11.32
CA ALA A 374 -2.01 -7.58 12.42
C ALA A 374 -0.63 -8.24 12.36
N ALA A 375 -0.20 -8.70 11.18
CA ALA A 375 1.11 -9.32 11.01
C ALA A 375 2.26 -8.34 11.33
N ILE A 376 2.19 -7.09 10.84
CA ILE A 376 3.18 -6.05 11.16
C ILE A 376 3.26 -5.84 12.68
N THR A 377 2.12 -5.62 13.32
CA THR A 377 2.09 -5.28 14.75
C THR A 377 2.56 -6.41 15.67
N ILE A 378 2.44 -7.65 15.25
CA ILE A 378 2.94 -8.83 15.98
C ILE A 378 4.44 -9.07 15.71
N LEU A 379 4.83 -9.04 14.42
CA LEU A 379 6.15 -9.50 14.01
C LEU A 379 7.25 -8.46 14.19
N VAL A 380 6.93 -7.17 14.03
CA VAL A 380 7.95 -6.11 14.11
C VAL A 380 8.63 -6.09 15.47
N PRO A 381 7.92 -6.08 16.63
CA PRO A 381 8.59 -6.10 17.93
C PRO A 381 9.48 -7.32 18.18
N ILE A 382 9.16 -8.46 17.54
CA ILE A 382 9.93 -9.70 17.65
C ILE A 382 11.17 -9.65 16.78
N LEU A 383 11.03 -9.18 15.53
CA LEU A 383 12.09 -9.23 14.52
C LEU A 383 13.07 -8.08 14.60
N MET A 384 12.67 -6.89 15.08
CA MET A 384 13.56 -5.72 15.16
C MET A 384 14.86 -5.95 15.95
N PRO A 385 14.85 -6.59 17.15
CA PRO A 385 16.10 -6.89 17.86
C PRO A 385 17.00 -7.87 17.09
N ILE A 386 16.41 -8.76 16.28
CA ILE A 386 17.14 -9.75 15.48
C ILE A 386 17.80 -9.09 14.28
N LEU A 387 17.09 -8.15 13.61
CA LEU A 387 17.64 -7.40 12.47
C LEU A 387 18.95 -6.68 12.81
N ALA A 388 19.01 -6.08 13.99
CA ALA A 388 20.20 -5.36 14.46
C ALA A 388 21.44 -6.29 14.54
N ARG A 389 21.24 -7.56 14.90
CA ARG A 389 22.33 -8.55 14.98
C ARG A 389 22.83 -9.00 13.60
N PHE A 390 21.95 -9.01 12.58
CA PHE A 390 22.30 -9.39 11.21
C PHE A 390 22.69 -8.17 10.35
N ASP A 391 22.80 -6.98 10.92
CA ASP A 391 23.10 -5.73 10.21
C ASP A 391 22.15 -5.52 9.00
N VAL A 392 20.84 -5.72 9.23
CA VAL A 392 19.79 -5.45 8.25
C VAL A 392 19.18 -4.10 8.54
N ASP A 393 19.21 -3.21 7.55
CA ASP A 393 18.59 -1.89 7.67
C ASP A 393 17.07 -2.01 7.90
N PRO A 394 16.51 -1.33 8.93
CA PRO A 394 15.08 -1.42 9.24
C PRO A 394 14.16 -0.90 8.14
N VAL A 395 14.57 0.11 7.36
CA VAL A 395 13.78 0.63 6.24
C VAL A 395 13.71 -0.43 5.13
N HIS A 396 14.86 -1.02 4.78
CA HIS A 396 14.92 -2.10 3.80
C HIS A 396 14.06 -3.29 4.23
N PHE A 397 14.12 -3.68 5.50
CA PHE A 397 13.30 -4.77 6.02
C PHE A 397 11.80 -4.45 5.98
N GLY A 398 11.41 -3.19 6.18
CA GLY A 398 10.01 -2.76 6.06
C GLY A 398 9.42 -3.04 4.68
N LEU A 399 10.21 -2.87 3.61
CA LEU A 399 9.81 -3.21 2.24
C LEU A 399 9.65 -4.73 2.08
N ILE A 400 10.65 -5.49 2.54
CA ILE A 400 10.63 -6.96 2.48
C ILE A 400 9.38 -7.50 3.19
N LEU A 401 9.16 -7.06 4.42
CA LEU A 401 8.03 -7.49 5.24
C LEU A 401 6.70 -7.14 4.57
N THR A 402 6.53 -5.88 4.15
CA THR A 402 5.27 -5.45 3.55
C THR A 402 4.99 -6.21 2.24
N LEU A 403 5.97 -6.39 1.36
CA LEU A 403 5.77 -7.12 0.10
C LEU A 403 5.43 -8.60 0.35
N ASN A 404 6.07 -9.25 1.31
CA ASN A 404 5.71 -10.63 1.70
C ASN A 404 4.24 -10.73 2.12
N LEU A 405 3.80 -9.80 2.99
CA LEU A 405 2.43 -9.79 3.47
C LEU A 405 1.43 -9.48 2.35
N MET A 406 1.80 -8.60 1.39
CA MET A 406 0.96 -8.36 0.21
C MET A 406 0.79 -9.61 -0.65
N ILE A 407 1.87 -10.37 -0.86
CA ILE A 407 1.79 -11.67 -1.54
C ILE A 407 0.90 -12.64 -0.76
N GLY A 408 0.98 -12.63 0.57
CA GLY A 408 0.12 -13.42 1.45
C GLY A 408 -1.37 -13.11 1.29
N LEU A 409 -1.76 -11.84 1.05
CA LEU A 409 -3.16 -11.46 0.80
C LEU A 409 -3.76 -12.08 -0.47
N LEU A 410 -2.93 -12.59 -1.37
CA LEU A 410 -3.32 -13.30 -2.59
C LEU A 410 -3.36 -14.82 -2.41
N THR A 411 -2.89 -15.33 -1.29
CA THR A 411 -2.61 -16.75 -1.10
C THR A 411 -3.60 -17.38 -0.11
N PRO A 412 -4.19 -18.58 -0.42
CA PRO A 412 -5.00 -19.32 0.54
C PRO A 412 -4.20 -19.63 1.82
N PRO A 413 -4.87 -19.82 2.99
CA PRO A 413 -6.31 -20.03 3.16
C PRO A 413 -7.15 -18.76 3.35
N VAL A 414 -6.59 -17.64 3.81
CA VAL A 414 -7.39 -16.45 4.10
C VAL A 414 -7.42 -15.47 2.95
N GLY A 415 -6.31 -15.13 2.30
CA GLY A 415 -6.18 -14.33 1.10
C GLY A 415 -7.27 -13.26 0.85
N VAL A 416 -7.34 -12.21 1.67
CA VAL A 416 -8.49 -11.27 1.69
C VAL A 416 -8.77 -10.64 0.32
N VAL A 417 -7.73 -10.25 -0.42
CA VAL A 417 -7.87 -9.68 -1.78
C VAL A 417 -8.44 -10.73 -2.75
N MET A 418 -8.01 -11.98 -2.63
CA MET A 418 -8.53 -13.11 -3.42
C MET A 418 -10.04 -13.28 -3.22
N PHE A 419 -10.54 -13.22 -1.97
CA PHE A 419 -11.98 -13.32 -1.70
C PHE A 419 -12.78 -12.13 -2.26
N VAL A 420 -12.24 -10.92 -2.18
CA VAL A 420 -12.87 -9.72 -2.77
C VAL A 420 -13.00 -9.88 -4.28
N LEU A 421 -11.93 -10.31 -4.95
CA LEU A 421 -11.93 -10.51 -6.40
C LEU A 421 -12.83 -11.69 -6.83
N SER A 422 -12.92 -12.76 -6.04
CA SER A 422 -13.88 -13.84 -6.24
C SER A 422 -15.32 -13.31 -6.27
N ARG A 423 -15.69 -12.43 -5.35
CA ARG A 423 -17.02 -11.78 -5.31
C ARG A 423 -17.26 -10.85 -6.49
N ILE A 424 -16.27 -10.03 -6.87
CA ILE A 424 -16.40 -9.08 -7.99
C ILE A 424 -16.54 -9.81 -9.33
N SER A 425 -15.75 -10.87 -9.53
CA SER A 425 -15.72 -11.61 -10.80
C SER A 425 -16.81 -12.67 -10.92
N GLY A 426 -17.38 -13.13 -9.80
CA GLY A 426 -18.30 -14.27 -9.75
C GLY A 426 -17.62 -15.63 -9.92
N LEU A 427 -16.29 -15.69 -9.87
CA LEU A 427 -15.54 -16.95 -9.88
C LEU A 427 -15.58 -17.62 -8.52
N SER A 428 -15.50 -18.96 -8.48
CA SER A 428 -15.26 -19.68 -7.22
C SER A 428 -13.87 -19.35 -6.66
N VAL A 429 -13.69 -19.55 -5.36
CA VAL A 429 -12.40 -19.27 -4.68
C VAL A 429 -11.26 -20.08 -5.29
N GLU A 430 -11.50 -21.36 -5.64
CA GLU A 430 -10.51 -22.22 -6.26
C GLU A 430 -10.10 -21.70 -7.65
N ARG A 431 -11.07 -21.28 -8.47
CA ARG A 431 -10.79 -20.72 -9.80
C ARG A 431 -10.04 -19.38 -9.68
N THR A 432 -10.41 -18.57 -8.72
CA THR A 432 -9.71 -17.30 -8.42
C THR A 432 -8.26 -17.57 -7.99
N THR A 433 -8.02 -18.54 -7.11
CA THR A 433 -6.67 -18.96 -6.71
C THR A 433 -5.84 -19.41 -7.92
N MET A 434 -6.40 -20.27 -8.77
CA MET A 434 -5.71 -20.73 -9.98
C MET A 434 -5.44 -19.60 -10.98
N ALA A 435 -6.31 -18.60 -11.03
CA ALA A 435 -6.13 -17.41 -11.85
C ALA A 435 -4.97 -16.53 -11.36
N ILE A 436 -4.79 -16.44 -10.05
CA ILE A 436 -3.73 -15.64 -9.41
C ILE A 436 -2.36 -16.33 -9.49
N LEU A 437 -2.32 -17.67 -9.43
CA LEU A 437 -1.08 -18.44 -9.33
C LEU A 437 0.02 -18.07 -10.35
N PRO A 438 -0.26 -17.86 -11.65
CA PRO A 438 0.76 -17.45 -12.62
C PRO A 438 1.35 -16.06 -12.32
N TRP A 439 0.61 -15.18 -11.65
CA TRP A 439 1.02 -13.83 -11.29
C TRP A 439 1.85 -13.77 -10.01
N MET A 440 1.87 -14.84 -9.24
CA MET A 440 2.78 -14.97 -8.10
C MET A 440 4.25 -14.98 -8.56
N VAL A 441 4.54 -15.46 -9.77
CA VAL A 441 5.91 -15.54 -10.28
C VAL A 441 6.58 -14.16 -10.36
N PRO A 442 6.04 -13.14 -11.06
CA PRO A 442 6.66 -11.81 -11.10
C PRO A 442 6.74 -11.16 -9.72
N LEU A 443 5.78 -11.40 -8.82
CA LEU A 443 5.79 -10.86 -7.45
C LEU A 443 6.90 -11.49 -6.61
N LEU A 444 7.10 -12.82 -6.70
CA LEU A 444 8.19 -13.51 -6.01
C LEU A 444 9.56 -13.11 -6.57
N ILE A 445 9.68 -12.89 -7.89
CA ILE A 445 10.90 -12.35 -8.49
C ILE A 445 11.17 -10.93 -7.94
N ALA A 446 10.16 -10.07 -7.87
CA ALA A 446 10.29 -8.75 -7.27
C ALA A 446 10.75 -8.83 -5.81
N LEU A 447 10.14 -9.72 -5.03
CA LEU A 447 10.52 -9.97 -3.64
C LEU A 447 11.98 -10.38 -3.51
N MET A 448 12.46 -11.29 -4.36
CA MET A 448 13.86 -11.72 -4.36
C MET A 448 14.80 -10.57 -4.74
N ILE A 449 14.47 -9.79 -5.78
CA ILE A 449 15.27 -8.61 -6.17
C ILE A 449 15.34 -7.63 -5.00
N ILE A 450 14.22 -7.28 -4.38
CA ILE A 450 14.18 -6.35 -3.27
C ILE A 450 14.96 -6.90 -2.07
N THR A 451 14.83 -8.18 -1.75
CA THR A 451 15.53 -8.81 -0.62
C THR A 451 17.06 -8.80 -0.80
N PHE A 452 17.55 -9.16 -1.99
CA PHE A 452 18.99 -9.36 -2.23
C PHE A 452 19.71 -8.11 -2.76
N VAL A 453 18.97 -7.08 -3.17
CA VAL A 453 19.54 -5.83 -3.68
C VAL A 453 19.06 -4.65 -2.82
N PRO A 454 19.65 -4.40 -1.64
CA PRO A 454 19.24 -3.32 -0.74
C PRO A 454 19.24 -1.94 -1.41
N ALA A 455 20.07 -1.73 -2.42
CA ALA A 455 20.10 -0.48 -3.18
C ALA A 455 18.74 -0.12 -3.80
N VAL A 456 17.91 -1.11 -4.19
CA VAL A 456 16.57 -0.86 -4.73
C VAL A 456 15.67 -0.16 -3.71
N SER A 457 15.83 -0.46 -2.43
CA SER A 457 15.05 0.15 -1.34
C SER A 457 15.72 1.41 -0.77
N LEU A 458 17.05 1.39 -0.62
CA LEU A 458 17.77 2.40 0.16
C LEU A 458 18.36 3.54 -0.66
N TRP A 459 18.53 3.36 -1.97
CA TRP A 459 19.17 4.38 -2.82
C TRP A 459 18.44 5.72 -2.78
N LEU A 460 17.14 5.71 -3.02
CA LEU A 460 16.36 6.96 -3.10
C LEU A 460 16.29 7.70 -1.75
N PRO A 461 15.91 7.07 -0.61
CA PRO A 461 15.89 7.76 0.66
C PRO A 461 17.28 8.23 1.11
N THR A 462 18.38 7.54 0.74
CA THR A 462 19.75 7.99 1.00
C THR A 462 20.09 9.24 0.20
N GLN A 463 19.78 9.29 -1.12
CA GLN A 463 19.99 10.47 -1.94
C GLN A 463 19.21 11.70 -1.46
N MET A 464 18.08 11.47 -0.80
CA MET A 464 17.25 12.53 -0.23
C MET A 464 17.66 12.92 1.20
N GLY A 465 18.71 12.31 1.75
CA GLY A 465 19.18 12.60 3.12
C GLY A 465 18.22 12.15 4.24
N LEU A 466 17.29 11.23 3.93
CA LEU A 466 16.33 10.68 4.91
C LEU A 466 16.89 9.50 5.70
N LEU A 467 17.97 8.90 5.23
CA LEU A 467 18.78 7.90 5.92
C LEU A 467 20.16 8.52 6.19
N ARG A 468 20.65 8.31 7.43
CA ARG A 468 22.00 8.73 7.85
C ARG A 468 22.99 7.58 7.72
#